data_d8d35af733240109524780b7533492e1
#
_entry.id   d8d35af733240109524780b7533492e1
#
_cell.length_a   1.000
_cell.length_b   1.000
_cell.length_c   1.000
_cell.angle_alpha   90.00
_cell.angle_beta   90.00
_cell.angle_gamma   90.00
#
_symmetry.space_group_name_H-M   'P 1'
#
loop_
_entity.id
_entity.type
_entity.pdbx_description
1 polymer ?
#
loop_
_entity_poly.entity_id
_entity_poly.type
_entity_poly.pdbx_seq_one_letter_code
_entity_poly.pdbx_strand_id
1 'polypeptide(L)'
;FQAEDGIRDAQESRGLGDVYKRQFLDTPGHAAFTAMRARGAQATDIVVLVVAADDGVMPQTIEAIQHSKAAGVPMVVAVNKVDRENADPERVKNELSQHEVIPEEWGGEQMFVNVSALKGTGVDELLDAILLQAEVMTLLAVQEGPAQGVVIESSLEKGRGAVATMLVQSGTLKQGDILIAGEEYGRVRNMFDESGNSIKKAGPSQPVVILGLSKTPRAGDDFLVVKNERKAREVAEIRQHKTRETKLAQQQASKMEDIFTQMRDGEISSVPVIIKSDVHGSAEALRDALLKLSNDEVRVKVLGSSVGGITETDVNLAAASSATIIGFNVRADAAARTAIKESGVDLRYYSIIYEAIDDVRAALTGLLAPEIREQILGLAEVKDTFSSPKFGDIAGCIVSEGYVKRSNPIRVLRENVVIYEGELESLRRFKDDVNEVRSGTECGIGVKTVSYTHLRAHETPEHLVCRLLLEK
;
A
#
# COMPACT_ATOMS: atom_id res chain seq x y z
N PHE A 1 -12.09 13.75 9.31
CA PHE A 1 -12.71 14.81 8.48
C PHE A 1 -13.50 14.11 7.41
N GLN A 2 -14.83 14.16 7.50
CA GLN A 2 -15.72 13.75 6.42
C GLN A 2 -15.57 14.76 5.29
N ALA A 3 -15.35 14.26 4.08
CA ALA A 3 -15.24 15.04 2.85
C ALA A 3 -16.63 15.53 2.38
N GLU A 4 -17.36 16.25 3.24
CA GLU A 4 -18.65 16.86 2.90
C GLU A 4 -18.66 18.38 2.92
N ASP A 5 -17.59 19.04 3.37
CA ASP A 5 -17.51 20.49 3.23
C ASP A 5 -16.60 20.83 2.05
N GLY A 6 -17.33 20.94 0.94
CA GLY A 6 -16.82 21.30 -0.34
C GLY A 6 -15.93 22.54 -0.34
N ILE A 7 -15.10 22.54 -1.31
CA ILE A 7 -14.44 23.65 -1.94
C ILE A 7 -15.28 24.93 -1.71
N ARG A 8 -14.95 25.71 -0.68
CA ARG A 8 -15.53 27.05 -0.50
C ARG A 8 -14.76 27.99 -1.39
N ASP A 9 -15.44 28.51 -2.39
CA ASP A 9 -15.01 29.68 -3.14
C ASP A 9 -14.76 30.84 -2.17
N ALA A 10 -13.49 31.15 -1.91
CA ALA A 10 -13.13 32.44 -1.32
C ALA A 10 -13.19 33.50 -2.43
N GLN A 11 -14.40 33.95 -2.74
CA GLN A 11 -14.63 35.09 -3.59
C GLN A 11 -14.53 36.36 -2.75
N GLU A 12 -13.35 36.93 -2.60
CA GLU A 12 -13.20 38.33 -2.21
C GLU A 12 -12.47 39.10 -3.33
N SER A 13 -13.29 39.87 -4.05
CA SER A 13 -12.83 40.93 -4.94
C SER A 13 -12.35 42.11 -4.13
N ARG A 14 -11.05 42.38 -4.06
CA ARG A 14 -10.50 43.71 -3.81
C ARG A 14 -9.68 44.16 -5.00
N GLY A 15 -10.29 45.08 -5.71
CA GLY A 15 -9.91 46.05 -6.68
C GLY A 15 -8.47 46.04 -7.21
N LEU A 16 -8.39 45.74 -8.44
CA LEU A 16 -7.65 46.16 -9.62
C LEU A 16 -7.44 44.95 -10.53
N GLY A 17 -8.35 44.75 -11.41
CA GLY A 17 -8.14 44.30 -12.77
C GLY A 17 -7.71 42.86 -13.06
N ASP A 18 -7.68 41.86 -12.22
CA ASP A 18 -7.68 40.47 -12.64
C ASP A 18 -8.13 39.62 -11.44
N VAL A 19 -9.26 38.93 -11.58
CA VAL A 19 -9.78 38.03 -10.57
C VAL A 19 -8.94 36.75 -10.64
N TYR A 20 -7.96 36.61 -9.77
CA TYR A 20 -7.25 35.36 -9.59
C TYR A 20 -8.21 34.31 -9.00
N LYS A 21 -8.52 33.28 -9.77
CA LYS A 21 -9.21 32.11 -9.26
C LYS A 21 -8.18 31.20 -8.59
N ARG A 22 -8.39 30.90 -7.32
CA ARG A 22 -7.62 29.91 -6.56
C ARG A 22 -8.45 28.65 -6.45
N GLN A 23 -7.87 27.56 -6.87
CA GLN A 23 -8.45 26.24 -6.72
C GLN A 23 -7.59 25.44 -5.73
N PHE A 24 -8.23 24.87 -4.73
CA PHE A 24 -7.60 23.92 -3.83
C PHE A 24 -7.86 22.50 -4.32
N LEU A 25 -6.79 21.70 -4.38
CA LEU A 25 -6.85 20.28 -4.67
C LEU A 25 -6.50 19.52 -3.39
N ASP A 26 -7.51 18.99 -2.72
CA ASP A 26 -7.31 18.17 -1.52
C ASP A 26 -6.87 16.76 -1.90
N THR A 27 -5.86 16.25 -1.20
CA THR A 27 -5.34 14.89 -1.39
C THR A 27 -5.42 14.10 -0.09
N PRO A 28 -5.85 12.82 -0.13
CA PRO A 28 -5.90 11.99 1.07
C PRO A 28 -4.52 11.80 1.70
N GLY A 29 -4.43 11.99 3.04
CA GLY A 29 -3.16 11.85 3.79
C GLY A 29 -2.69 10.41 3.99
N HIS A 30 -3.50 9.40 3.68
CA HIS A 30 -3.20 8.00 3.95
C HIS A 30 -2.10 7.45 3.03
N ALA A 31 -1.23 6.58 3.55
CA ALA A 31 -0.10 5.98 2.83
C ALA A 31 -0.49 5.27 1.51
N ALA A 32 -1.72 4.72 1.43
CA ALA A 32 -2.19 4.07 0.22
C ALA A 32 -2.35 5.03 -0.98
N PHE A 33 -2.49 6.35 -0.74
CA PHE A 33 -2.76 7.37 -1.78
C PHE A 33 -1.50 8.12 -2.25
N THR A 34 -0.33 7.49 -2.19
CA THR A 34 0.95 8.06 -2.67
C THR A 34 0.88 8.60 -4.09
N ALA A 35 0.27 7.83 -5.02
CA ALA A 35 0.14 8.25 -6.42
C ALA A 35 -0.76 9.49 -6.58
N MET A 36 -1.81 9.65 -5.75
CA MET A 36 -2.66 10.85 -5.76
C MET A 36 -1.89 12.08 -5.29
N ARG A 37 -1.08 11.96 -4.22
CA ARG A 37 -0.23 13.06 -3.72
C ARG A 37 0.80 13.50 -4.75
N ALA A 38 1.48 12.54 -5.39
CA ALA A 38 2.44 12.83 -6.44
C ALA A 38 1.80 13.57 -7.62
N ARG A 39 0.62 13.15 -8.08
CA ARG A 39 -0.14 13.84 -9.15
C ARG A 39 -0.63 15.21 -8.71
N GLY A 40 -1.13 15.32 -7.47
CA GLY A 40 -1.52 16.62 -6.90
C GLY A 40 -0.39 17.62 -6.95
N ALA A 41 0.81 17.26 -6.51
CA ALA A 41 1.99 18.11 -6.57
C ALA A 41 2.39 18.49 -8.01
N GLN A 42 2.27 17.57 -8.98
CA GLN A 42 2.58 17.85 -10.39
C GLN A 42 1.53 18.74 -11.09
N ALA A 43 0.28 18.69 -10.62
CA ALA A 43 -0.83 19.42 -11.25
C ALA A 43 -1.02 20.84 -10.70
N THR A 44 -0.37 21.18 -9.59
CA THR A 44 -0.56 22.44 -8.84
C THR A 44 0.67 23.33 -8.88
N ASP A 45 0.47 24.62 -8.62
CA ASP A 45 1.54 25.63 -8.61
C ASP A 45 2.17 25.80 -7.22
N ILE A 46 1.41 25.56 -6.15
CA ILE A 46 1.83 25.70 -4.76
C ILE A 46 1.31 24.49 -3.95
N VAL A 47 2.14 23.94 -3.08
CA VAL A 47 1.74 22.89 -2.15
C VAL A 47 1.56 23.47 -0.75
N VAL A 48 0.43 23.21 -0.11
CA VAL A 48 0.21 23.49 1.31
C VAL A 48 0.44 22.21 2.09
N LEU A 49 1.54 22.16 2.84
CA LEU A 49 1.89 21.02 3.70
C LEU A 49 1.26 21.23 5.08
N VAL A 50 0.28 20.40 5.42
CA VAL A 50 -0.39 20.46 6.73
C VAL A 50 0.25 19.46 7.69
N VAL A 51 0.79 19.96 8.80
CA VAL A 51 1.41 19.16 9.85
C VAL A 51 0.73 19.43 11.18
N ALA A 52 0.36 18.39 11.91
CA ALA A 52 -0.27 18.55 13.23
C ALA A 52 0.78 18.86 14.30
N ALA A 53 0.55 19.92 15.08
CA ALA A 53 1.47 20.38 16.12
C ALA A 53 1.61 19.39 17.31
N ASP A 54 0.62 18.54 17.51
CA ASP A 54 0.60 17.50 18.53
C ASP A 54 1.31 16.21 18.11
N ASP A 55 1.21 15.84 16.82
CA ASP A 55 1.75 14.58 16.29
C ASP A 55 3.20 14.73 15.75
N GLY A 56 3.58 15.92 15.26
CA GLY A 56 4.89 16.17 14.63
C GLY A 56 5.00 15.64 13.20
N VAL A 57 6.23 15.41 12.72
CA VAL A 57 6.51 14.95 11.36
C VAL A 57 6.35 13.45 11.26
N MET A 58 5.32 13.02 10.55
CA MET A 58 5.01 11.61 10.29
C MET A 58 5.62 11.12 8.96
N PRO A 59 5.78 9.80 8.72
CA PRO A 59 6.32 9.28 7.47
C PRO A 59 5.60 9.78 6.22
N GLN A 60 4.28 10.00 6.30
CA GLN A 60 3.47 10.56 5.23
C GLN A 60 3.80 12.03 4.95
N THR A 61 4.19 12.79 5.96
CA THR A 61 4.67 14.17 5.83
C THR A 61 5.99 14.20 5.06
N ILE A 62 6.92 13.32 5.40
CA ILE A 62 8.20 13.18 4.70
C ILE A 62 7.99 12.84 3.23
N GLU A 63 7.09 11.91 2.94
CA GLU A 63 6.70 11.53 1.58
C GLU A 63 6.13 12.73 0.80
N ALA A 64 5.23 13.52 1.41
CA ALA A 64 4.66 14.71 0.79
C ALA A 64 5.72 15.77 0.47
N ILE A 65 6.71 15.96 1.36
CA ILE A 65 7.88 16.83 1.11
C ILE A 65 8.67 16.34 -0.11
N GLN A 66 8.93 15.04 -0.18
CA GLN A 66 9.67 14.45 -1.30
C GLN A 66 8.94 14.63 -2.63
N HIS A 67 7.61 14.46 -2.66
CA HIS A 67 6.81 14.69 -3.86
C HIS A 67 6.82 16.15 -4.30
N SER A 68 6.69 17.10 -3.37
CA SER A 68 6.77 18.54 -3.67
C SER A 68 8.13 18.94 -4.22
N LYS A 69 9.21 18.44 -3.61
CA LYS A 69 10.58 18.67 -4.09
C LYS A 69 10.81 18.05 -5.48
N ALA A 70 10.34 16.81 -5.69
CA ALA A 70 10.46 16.15 -7.00
C ALA A 70 9.67 16.85 -8.10
N ALA A 71 8.53 17.45 -7.77
CA ALA A 71 7.74 18.27 -8.69
C ALA A 71 8.31 19.68 -8.89
N GLY A 72 9.26 20.13 -8.04
CA GLY A 72 9.82 21.48 -8.10
C GLY A 72 8.84 22.57 -7.71
N VAL A 73 7.81 22.25 -6.92
CA VAL A 73 6.73 23.15 -6.52
C VAL A 73 7.04 23.75 -5.14
N PRO A 74 6.95 25.09 -4.97
CA PRO A 74 7.16 25.73 -3.69
C PRO A 74 6.10 25.29 -2.67
N MET A 75 6.47 25.37 -1.39
CA MET A 75 5.70 24.85 -0.30
C MET A 75 5.42 25.91 0.75
N VAL A 76 4.17 25.97 1.21
CA VAL A 76 3.77 26.74 2.41
C VAL A 76 3.40 25.72 3.50
N VAL A 77 3.93 25.88 4.69
CA VAL A 77 3.70 24.95 5.80
C VAL A 77 2.63 25.49 6.74
N ALA A 78 1.55 24.72 6.90
CA ALA A 78 0.49 25.00 7.87
C ALA A 78 0.65 24.08 9.10
N VAL A 79 1.09 24.61 10.21
CA VAL A 79 1.18 23.90 11.48
C VAL A 79 -0.18 23.94 12.15
N ASN A 80 -0.93 22.83 12.04
CA ASN A 80 -2.33 22.74 12.47
C ASN A 80 -2.47 22.19 13.89
N LYS A 81 -3.67 22.31 14.45
CA LYS A 81 -4.04 21.87 15.80
C LYS A 81 -3.30 22.64 16.93
N VAL A 82 -2.92 23.87 16.70
CA VAL A 82 -2.22 24.69 17.74
C VAL A 82 -3.07 24.99 18.97
N ASP A 83 -4.35 24.68 18.92
CA ASP A 83 -5.30 24.82 20.03
C ASP A 83 -5.27 23.67 21.04
N ARG A 84 -4.51 22.59 20.77
CA ARG A 84 -4.38 21.44 21.69
C ARG A 84 -3.34 21.73 22.78
N GLU A 85 -3.54 21.16 23.97
CA GLU A 85 -2.64 21.31 25.11
C GLU A 85 -1.23 20.79 24.87
N ASN A 86 -1.09 19.76 24.01
CA ASN A 86 0.19 19.14 23.66
C ASN A 86 0.78 19.68 22.35
N ALA A 87 0.27 20.81 21.85
CA ALA A 87 0.77 21.42 20.62
C ALA A 87 2.15 22.05 20.83
N ASP A 88 3.12 21.63 20.03
CA ASP A 88 4.48 22.19 20.02
C ASP A 88 4.91 22.57 18.59
N PRO A 89 4.57 23.78 18.11
CA PRO A 89 4.95 24.25 16.79
C PRO A 89 6.47 24.35 16.57
N GLU A 90 7.24 24.66 17.61
CA GLU A 90 8.71 24.79 17.51
C GLU A 90 9.36 23.43 17.30
N ARG A 91 8.85 22.38 17.92
CA ARG A 91 9.27 21.01 17.65
C ARG A 91 9.05 20.64 16.19
N VAL A 92 7.87 20.98 15.62
CA VAL A 92 7.54 20.72 14.21
C VAL A 92 8.50 21.44 13.26
N LYS A 93 8.83 22.71 13.52
CA LYS A 93 9.82 23.48 12.75
C LYS A 93 11.21 22.81 12.78
N ASN A 94 11.64 22.35 13.96
CA ASN A 94 12.91 21.65 14.12
C ASN A 94 12.94 20.30 13.37
N GLU A 95 11.87 19.51 13.44
CA GLU A 95 11.77 18.24 12.73
C GLU A 95 11.75 18.45 11.21
N LEU A 96 11.00 19.43 10.70
CA LEU A 96 10.94 19.76 9.27
C LEU A 96 12.28 20.27 8.72
N SER A 97 13.04 21.02 9.53
CA SER A 97 14.36 21.51 9.12
C SER A 97 15.36 20.38 8.83
N GLN A 98 15.23 19.22 9.48
CA GLN A 98 16.02 18.02 9.19
C GLN A 98 15.75 17.44 7.78
N HIS A 99 14.59 17.77 7.22
CA HIS A 99 14.19 17.41 5.87
C HIS A 99 14.36 18.57 4.86
N GLU A 100 15.21 19.57 5.20
CA GLU A 100 15.50 20.73 4.37
C GLU A 100 14.26 21.61 4.07
N VAL A 101 13.30 21.64 4.97
CA VAL A 101 12.16 22.56 4.97
C VAL A 101 12.40 23.54 6.09
N ILE A 102 13.07 24.65 5.74
CA ILE A 102 13.59 25.62 6.71
C ILE A 102 12.70 26.87 6.72
N PRO A 103 12.21 27.32 7.90
CA PRO A 103 11.43 28.55 7.99
C PRO A 103 12.19 29.78 7.53
N GLU A 104 11.48 30.77 6.98
CA GLU A 104 12.06 32.09 6.63
C GLU A 104 12.73 32.75 7.84
N GLU A 105 12.17 32.61 9.04
CA GLU A 105 12.72 33.11 10.32
C GLU A 105 14.15 32.58 10.59
N TRP A 106 14.49 31.40 10.07
CA TRP A 106 15.82 30.78 10.22
C TRP A 106 16.67 30.89 8.95
N GLY A 107 16.26 31.76 8.01
CA GLY A 107 16.98 32.01 6.75
C GLY A 107 16.65 31.02 5.65
N GLY A 108 15.56 30.28 5.75
CA GLY A 108 15.01 29.43 4.69
C GLY A 108 14.12 30.19 3.70
N GLU A 109 13.44 29.43 2.86
CA GLU A 109 12.56 29.98 1.80
C GLU A 109 11.07 29.64 2.04
N GLN A 110 10.75 28.83 3.07
CA GLN A 110 9.40 28.37 3.31
C GLN A 110 8.66 29.19 4.36
N MET A 111 7.43 29.59 4.03
CA MET A 111 6.55 30.25 4.99
C MET A 111 5.88 29.22 5.90
N PHE A 112 5.89 29.49 7.21
CA PHE A 112 5.25 28.67 8.24
C PHE A 112 4.13 29.48 8.88
N VAL A 113 2.92 28.91 8.89
CA VAL A 113 1.75 29.55 9.49
C VAL A 113 1.13 28.60 10.51
N ASN A 114 0.91 29.11 11.73
CA ASN A 114 0.25 28.39 12.80
C ASN A 114 -1.27 28.50 12.64
N VAL A 115 -1.96 27.36 12.54
CA VAL A 115 -3.40 27.34 12.28
C VAL A 115 -4.15 26.42 13.25
N SER A 116 -5.39 26.74 13.50
CA SER A 116 -6.35 25.83 14.11
C SER A 116 -7.56 25.73 13.18
N ALA A 117 -7.64 24.65 12.40
CA ALA A 117 -8.79 24.41 11.53
C ALA A 117 -10.11 24.30 12.29
N LEU A 118 -10.08 23.81 13.55
CA LEU A 118 -11.25 23.69 14.41
C LEU A 118 -11.78 25.05 14.87
N LYS A 119 -10.88 25.98 15.22
CA LYS A 119 -11.25 27.31 15.72
C LYS A 119 -11.27 28.38 14.62
N GLY A 120 -10.77 28.07 13.43
CA GLY A 120 -10.62 29.01 12.33
C GLY A 120 -9.48 30.02 12.53
N THR A 121 -8.63 29.85 13.55
CA THR A 121 -7.53 30.78 13.84
C THR A 121 -6.37 30.53 12.89
N GLY A 122 -5.74 31.59 12.36
CA GLY A 122 -4.58 31.49 11.45
C GLY A 122 -4.92 31.12 10.01
N VAL A 123 -6.20 30.94 9.68
CA VAL A 123 -6.60 30.56 8.30
C VAL A 123 -6.45 31.73 7.33
N ASP A 124 -6.78 32.95 7.77
CA ASP A 124 -6.64 34.14 6.94
C ASP A 124 -5.14 34.42 6.66
N GLU A 125 -4.28 34.26 7.67
CA GLU A 125 -2.82 34.39 7.55
C GLU A 125 -2.25 33.32 6.59
N LEU A 126 -2.81 32.09 6.60
CA LEU A 126 -2.41 31.05 5.65
C LEU A 126 -2.81 31.42 4.22
N LEU A 127 -4.00 31.97 4.02
CA LEU A 127 -4.44 32.45 2.72
C LEU A 127 -3.58 33.61 2.21
N ASP A 128 -3.17 34.54 3.09
CA ASP A 128 -2.27 35.64 2.75
C ASP A 128 -0.87 35.13 2.38
N ALA A 129 -0.34 34.12 3.10
CA ALA A 129 0.94 33.49 2.77
C ALA A 129 0.90 32.81 1.40
N ILE A 130 -0.18 32.09 1.07
CA ILE A 130 -0.38 31.48 -0.27
C ILE A 130 -0.46 32.56 -1.35
N LEU A 131 -1.12 33.69 -1.08
CA LEU A 131 -1.19 34.82 -2.00
C LEU A 131 0.18 35.43 -2.26
N LEU A 132 0.93 35.69 -1.20
CA LEU A 132 2.27 36.22 -1.30
C LEU A 132 3.17 35.30 -2.14
N GLN A 133 3.11 33.99 -1.89
CA GLN A 133 3.86 33.03 -2.68
C GLN A 133 3.45 33.04 -4.17
N ALA A 134 2.15 33.15 -4.45
CA ALA A 134 1.63 33.23 -5.82
C ALA A 134 2.07 34.52 -6.56
N GLU A 135 2.12 35.65 -5.84
CA GLU A 135 2.62 36.93 -6.38
C GLU A 135 4.12 36.88 -6.71
N VAL A 136 4.93 36.31 -5.82
CA VAL A 136 6.37 36.10 -6.05
C VAL A 136 6.62 35.24 -7.30
N MET A 137 5.80 34.21 -7.51
CA MET A 137 5.92 33.31 -8.66
C MET A 137 5.44 33.95 -9.98
N THR A 138 4.72 35.06 -9.94
CA THR A 138 4.14 35.70 -11.12
C THR A 138 3.41 34.74 -12.04
N LEU A 139 2.46 33.96 -11.46
CA LEU A 139 1.73 32.91 -12.17
C LEU A 139 0.89 33.50 -13.31
N LEU A 140 1.13 33.05 -14.53
CA LEU A 140 0.44 33.50 -15.75
C LEU A 140 -0.16 32.29 -16.48
N ALA A 141 -1.38 32.45 -16.99
CA ALA A 141 -2.03 31.43 -17.80
C ALA A 141 -2.64 32.06 -19.08
N VAL A 142 -2.50 31.37 -20.20
CA VAL A 142 -3.13 31.78 -21.45
C VAL A 142 -4.60 31.45 -21.39
N GLN A 143 -5.47 32.45 -21.52
CA GLN A 143 -6.93 32.25 -21.49
C GLN A 143 -7.50 31.93 -22.88
N GLU A 144 -6.90 32.48 -23.95
CA GLU A 144 -7.38 32.24 -25.30
C GLU A 144 -6.64 31.08 -25.98
N GLY A 145 -7.38 30.20 -26.63
CA GLY A 145 -6.80 29.08 -27.36
C GLY A 145 -7.42 27.73 -26.99
N PRO A 146 -6.91 26.63 -27.56
CA PRO A 146 -7.36 25.29 -27.22
C PRO A 146 -7.00 24.98 -25.77
N ALA A 147 -7.95 24.41 -25.04
CA ALA A 147 -7.71 24.03 -23.65
C ALA A 147 -6.75 22.87 -23.55
N GLN A 148 -5.89 22.95 -22.55
CA GLN A 148 -5.04 21.86 -22.09
C GLN A 148 -4.99 21.84 -20.58
N GLY A 149 -4.72 20.68 -20.02
CA GLY A 149 -4.64 20.47 -18.58
C GLY A 149 -4.55 18.99 -18.23
N VAL A 150 -4.95 18.64 -17.03
CA VAL A 150 -4.76 17.30 -16.48
C VAL A 150 -6.07 16.68 -16.00
N VAL A 151 -6.18 15.36 -16.11
CA VAL A 151 -7.27 14.59 -15.54
C VAL A 151 -6.99 14.36 -14.07
N ILE A 152 -7.82 14.90 -13.19
CA ILE A 152 -7.71 14.72 -11.74
C ILE A 152 -8.23 13.34 -11.36
N GLU A 153 -9.44 13.00 -11.83
CA GLU A 153 -10.10 11.74 -11.49
C GLU A 153 -11.07 11.32 -12.60
N SER A 154 -11.40 10.03 -12.66
CA SER A 154 -12.39 9.53 -13.59
C SER A 154 -13.22 8.39 -12.98
N SER A 155 -14.48 8.33 -13.38
CA SER A 155 -15.45 7.34 -12.94
C SER A 155 -16.31 6.84 -14.09
N LEU A 156 -16.95 5.69 -13.90
CA LEU A 156 -17.95 5.15 -14.82
C LEU A 156 -19.30 5.14 -14.15
N GLU A 157 -20.17 6.09 -14.55
CA GLU A 157 -21.49 6.24 -13.98
C GLU A 157 -22.58 5.55 -14.84
N LYS A 158 -23.47 4.85 -14.18
CA LYS A 158 -24.60 4.22 -14.86
C LYS A 158 -25.52 5.29 -15.46
N GLY A 159 -25.74 5.23 -16.77
CA GLY A 159 -26.58 6.16 -17.53
C GLY A 159 -25.85 7.41 -18.03
N ARG A 160 -24.76 7.85 -17.41
CA ARG A 160 -23.92 8.97 -17.87
C ARG A 160 -22.70 8.53 -18.68
N GLY A 161 -22.24 7.27 -18.45
CA GLY A 161 -21.06 6.72 -19.11
C GLY A 161 -19.75 7.15 -18.43
N ALA A 162 -18.72 7.36 -19.22
CA ALA A 162 -17.43 7.85 -18.73
C ALA A 162 -17.57 9.32 -18.28
N VAL A 163 -17.20 9.57 -17.04
CA VAL A 163 -17.17 10.89 -16.38
C VAL A 163 -15.73 11.17 -16.01
N ALA A 164 -15.21 12.35 -16.31
CA ALA A 164 -13.86 12.74 -15.92
C ALA A 164 -13.87 14.14 -15.30
N THR A 165 -13.23 14.29 -14.17
CA THR A 165 -12.91 15.58 -13.55
C THR A 165 -11.55 16.05 -14.08
N MET A 166 -11.53 17.21 -14.70
CA MET A 166 -10.34 17.77 -15.32
C MET A 166 -10.04 19.16 -14.77
N LEU A 167 -8.77 19.45 -14.58
CA LEU A 167 -8.27 20.79 -14.26
C LEU A 167 -7.75 21.42 -15.52
N VAL A 168 -8.37 22.52 -15.94
CA VAL A 168 -7.89 23.33 -17.08
C VAL A 168 -6.68 24.13 -16.60
N GLN A 169 -5.53 23.97 -17.23
CA GLN A 169 -4.30 24.70 -16.91
C GLN A 169 -4.05 25.87 -17.87
N SER A 170 -4.43 25.73 -19.13
CA SER A 170 -4.38 26.83 -20.08
C SER A 170 -5.44 26.70 -21.17
N GLY A 171 -5.75 27.82 -21.85
CA GLY A 171 -6.80 27.87 -22.86
C GLY A 171 -8.21 27.92 -22.26
N THR A 172 -9.20 27.79 -23.11
CA THR A 172 -10.62 27.73 -22.68
C THR A 172 -11.29 26.52 -23.29
N LEU A 173 -11.77 25.62 -22.41
CA LEU A 173 -12.56 24.46 -22.77
C LEU A 173 -14.01 24.89 -23.03
N LYS A 174 -14.61 24.41 -24.11
CA LYS A 174 -15.98 24.72 -24.49
C LYS A 174 -16.80 23.46 -24.70
N GLN A 175 -18.10 23.53 -24.41
CA GLN A 175 -19.01 22.47 -24.77
C GLN A 175 -19.00 22.25 -26.28
N GLY A 176 -18.89 21.00 -26.72
CA GLY A 176 -18.75 20.63 -28.13
C GLY A 176 -17.31 20.42 -28.61
N ASP A 177 -16.32 20.84 -27.84
CA ASP A 177 -14.92 20.62 -28.18
C ASP A 177 -14.58 19.13 -28.24
N ILE A 178 -13.62 18.82 -29.10
CA ILE A 178 -13.06 17.47 -29.21
C ILE A 178 -11.77 17.44 -28.43
N LEU A 179 -11.64 16.49 -27.51
CA LEU A 179 -10.44 16.37 -26.70
C LEU A 179 -9.86 14.97 -26.75
N ILE A 180 -8.57 14.89 -26.47
CA ILE A 180 -7.81 13.66 -26.20
C ILE A 180 -7.37 13.74 -24.74
N ALA A 181 -7.61 12.69 -23.98
CA ALA A 181 -7.14 12.54 -22.60
C ALA A 181 -6.41 11.20 -22.48
N GLY A 182 -5.09 11.25 -22.35
CA GLY A 182 -4.27 10.05 -22.37
C GLY A 182 -4.47 9.20 -23.63
N GLU A 183 -5.04 8.02 -23.47
CA GLU A 183 -5.36 7.04 -24.53
C GLU A 183 -6.81 7.15 -25.02
N GLU A 184 -7.63 8.01 -24.42
CA GLU A 184 -9.04 8.15 -24.73
C GLU A 184 -9.32 9.47 -25.43
N TYR A 185 -10.39 9.52 -26.22
CA TYR A 185 -10.83 10.71 -26.92
C TYR A 185 -12.34 10.85 -26.80
N GLY A 186 -12.84 12.02 -27.08
CA GLY A 186 -14.28 12.23 -27.11
C GLY A 186 -14.68 13.68 -27.40
N ARG A 187 -15.97 13.87 -27.55
CA ARG A 187 -16.56 15.20 -27.68
C ARG A 187 -17.22 15.60 -26.38
N VAL A 188 -16.88 16.73 -25.84
CA VAL A 188 -17.50 17.31 -24.64
C VAL A 188 -18.99 17.51 -24.88
N ARG A 189 -19.82 16.64 -24.31
CA ARG A 189 -21.28 16.75 -24.41
C ARG A 189 -21.80 17.73 -23.40
N ASN A 190 -21.45 17.56 -22.16
CA ASN A 190 -21.82 18.45 -21.06
C ASN A 190 -20.61 18.68 -20.16
N MET A 191 -20.60 19.87 -19.54
CA MET A 191 -19.64 20.25 -18.51
C MET A 191 -20.38 20.74 -17.29
N PHE A 192 -19.85 20.41 -16.11
CA PHE A 192 -20.37 20.84 -14.83
C PHE A 192 -19.24 21.45 -14.01
N ASP A 193 -19.57 22.45 -13.21
CA ASP A 193 -18.67 23.02 -12.22
C ASP A 193 -18.60 22.13 -10.96
N GLU A 194 -17.82 22.56 -9.97
CA GLU A 194 -17.68 21.91 -8.67
C GLU A 194 -19.01 21.82 -7.89
N SER A 195 -19.96 22.72 -8.16
CA SER A 195 -21.28 22.72 -7.53
C SER A 195 -22.31 21.88 -8.29
N GLY A 196 -21.90 21.23 -9.40
CA GLY A 196 -22.81 20.43 -10.24
C GLY A 196 -23.67 21.24 -11.22
N ASN A 197 -23.46 22.55 -11.37
CA ASN A 197 -24.17 23.37 -12.33
C ASN A 197 -23.58 23.17 -13.73
N SER A 198 -24.47 23.16 -14.75
CA SER A 198 -24.01 23.04 -16.14
C SER A 198 -23.37 24.35 -16.62
N ILE A 199 -22.16 24.26 -17.13
CA ILE A 199 -21.38 25.35 -17.67
C ILE A 199 -21.06 25.14 -19.16
N LYS A 200 -20.91 26.23 -19.91
CA LYS A 200 -20.61 26.16 -21.35
C LYS A 200 -19.12 26.41 -21.68
N LYS A 201 -18.39 27.01 -20.76
CA LYS A 201 -16.97 27.34 -20.89
C LYS A 201 -16.28 27.19 -19.56
N ALA A 202 -15.03 26.75 -19.60
CA ALA A 202 -14.14 26.68 -18.46
C ALA A 202 -12.77 27.23 -18.83
N GLY A 203 -12.26 28.17 -18.04
CA GLY A 203 -10.95 28.82 -18.23
C GLY A 203 -9.87 28.14 -17.36
N PRO A 204 -8.65 28.71 -17.37
CA PRO A 204 -7.53 28.24 -16.55
C PRO A 204 -7.87 28.20 -15.05
N SER A 205 -7.25 27.25 -14.32
CA SER A 205 -7.44 26.98 -12.89
C SER A 205 -8.87 26.59 -12.50
N GLN A 206 -9.72 26.24 -13.47
CA GLN A 206 -11.08 25.82 -13.20
C GLN A 206 -11.22 24.29 -13.31
N PRO A 207 -11.64 23.60 -12.26
CA PRO A 207 -11.99 22.19 -12.33
C PRO A 207 -13.33 22.04 -13.05
N VAL A 208 -13.44 21.03 -13.89
CA VAL A 208 -14.68 20.74 -14.62
C VAL A 208 -14.92 19.24 -14.68
N VAL A 209 -16.16 18.86 -14.46
CA VAL A 209 -16.61 17.49 -14.68
C VAL A 209 -17.15 17.42 -16.11
N ILE A 210 -16.59 16.54 -16.93
CA ILE A 210 -16.99 16.40 -18.33
C ILE A 210 -17.65 15.04 -18.61
N LEU A 211 -18.57 15.05 -19.56
CA LEU A 211 -19.22 13.88 -20.13
C LEU A 211 -18.96 13.83 -21.64
N GLY A 212 -18.78 12.62 -22.16
CA GLY A 212 -18.71 12.40 -23.61
C GLY A 212 -17.40 11.76 -24.09
N LEU A 213 -16.55 11.31 -23.18
CA LEU A 213 -15.37 10.50 -23.52
C LEU A 213 -15.76 9.09 -23.96
N SER A 214 -14.92 8.46 -24.77
CA SER A 214 -15.08 7.08 -25.24
C SER A 214 -15.04 6.07 -24.09
N LYS A 215 -14.09 6.26 -23.16
CA LYS A 215 -13.94 5.48 -21.92
C LYS A 215 -13.38 6.39 -20.84
N THR A 216 -13.20 5.87 -19.63
CA THR A 216 -12.57 6.57 -18.51
C THR A 216 -11.07 6.71 -18.75
N PRO A 217 -10.53 7.95 -18.86
CA PRO A 217 -9.08 8.18 -18.91
C PRO A 217 -8.44 7.84 -17.55
N ARG A 218 -7.13 7.74 -17.50
CA ARG A 218 -6.43 7.57 -16.25
C ARG A 218 -6.30 8.88 -15.49
N ALA A 219 -6.37 8.84 -14.18
CA ALA A 219 -6.01 9.99 -13.36
C ALA A 219 -4.53 10.34 -13.57
N GLY A 220 -4.26 11.63 -13.78
CA GLY A 220 -2.94 12.14 -14.14
C GLY A 220 -2.64 12.19 -15.64
N ASP A 221 -3.53 11.70 -16.51
CA ASP A 221 -3.37 11.86 -17.94
C ASP A 221 -3.53 13.34 -18.36
N ASP A 222 -2.66 13.80 -19.25
CA ASP A 222 -2.84 15.11 -19.88
C ASP A 222 -3.99 15.09 -20.87
N PHE A 223 -4.76 16.17 -20.91
CA PHE A 223 -5.75 16.38 -21.96
C PHE A 223 -5.42 17.59 -22.84
N LEU A 224 -5.82 17.50 -24.09
CA LEU A 224 -5.64 18.53 -25.10
C LEU A 224 -6.87 18.61 -26.00
N VAL A 225 -7.36 19.84 -26.24
CA VAL A 225 -8.42 20.09 -27.23
C VAL A 225 -7.83 20.12 -28.65
N VAL A 226 -8.48 19.37 -29.52
CA VAL A 226 -8.07 19.24 -30.94
C VAL A 226 -9.20 19.65 -31.88
N LYS A 227 -8.87 20.15 -33.05
CA LYS A 227 -9.85 20.64 -34.05
C LYS A 227 -10.56 19.51 -34.80
N ASN A 228 -9.99 18.31 -34.86
CA ASN A 228 -10.47 17.24 -35.73
C ASN A 228 -10.58 15.91 -34.98
N GLU A 229 -11.80 15.38 -34.95
CA GLU A 229 -12.12 14.12 -34.27
C GLU A 229 -11.37 12.91 -34.88
N ARG A 230 -11.18 12.90 -36.20
CA ARG A 230 -10.43 11.83 -36.86
C ARG A 230 -8.97 11.79 -36.40
N LYS A 231 -8.33 12.95 -36.24
CA LYS A 231 -6.96 13.06 -35.70
C LYS A 231 -6.92 12.66 -34.23
N ALA A 232 -7.93 13.04 -33.43
CA ALA A 232 -8.05 12.64 -32.04
C ALA A 232 -8.08 11.11 -31.90
N ARG A 233 -8.91 10.47 -32.69
CA ARG A 233 -9.04 9.01 -32.74
C ARG A 233 -7.74 8.34 -33.14
N GLU A 234 -7.11 8.78 -34.20
CA GLU A 234 -5.84 8.23 -34.72
C GLU A 234 -4.73 8.28 -33.64
N VAL A 235 -4.57 9.44 -32.96
CA VAL A 235 -3.60 9.57 -31.88
C VAL A 235 -3.92 8.66 -30.70
N ALA A 236 -5.20 8.57 -30.30
CA ALA A 236 -5.63 7.70 -29.24
C ALA A 236 -5.35 6.22 -29.57
N GLU A 237 -5.66 5.77 -30.78
CA GLU A 237 -5.38 4.40 -31.27
C GLU A 237 -3.87 4.08 -31.23
N ILE A 238 -3.02 5.01 -31.70
CA ILE A 238 -1.55 4.85 -31.64
C ILE A 238 -1.07 4.71 -30.19
N ARG A 239 -1.56 5.55 -29.28
CA ARG A 239 -1.20 5.49 -27.86
C ARG A 239 -1.65 4.17 -27.23
N GLN A 240 -2.90 3.75 -27.49
CA GLN A 240 -3.43 2.46 -27.01
C GLN A 240 -2.60 1.27 -27.49
N HIS A 241 -2.21 1.28 -28.79
CA HIS A 241 -1.38 0.21 -29.37
C HIS A 241 -0.01 0.15 -28.66
N LYS A 242 0.65 1.28 -28.50
CA LYS A 242 1.95 1.37 -27.83
C LYS A 242 1.87 0.87 -26.36
N THR A 243 0.85 1.28 -25.62
CA THR A 243 0.66 0.83 -24.23
C THR A 243 0.36 -0.67 -24.18
N ARG A 244 -0.43 -1.19 -25.13
CA ARG A 244 -0.69 -2.62 -25.23
C ARG A 244 0.58 -3.42 -25.50
N GLU A 245 1.42 -2.98 -26.41
CA GLU A 245 2.71 -3.61 -26.71
C GLU A 245 3.63 -3.61 -25.47
N THR A 246 3.74 -2.47 -24.80
CA THR A 246 4.54 -2.36 -23.56
C THR A 246 4.03 -3.31 -22.47
N LYS A 247 2.71 -3.38 -22.26
CA LYS A 247 2.11 -4.30 -21.29
C LYS A 247 2.36 -5.76 -21.66
N LEU A 248 2.24 -6.12 -22.93
CA LEU A 248 2.51 -7.49 -23.41
C LEU A 248 3.99 -7.86 -23.21
N ALA A 249 4.91 -6.95 -23.51
CA ALA A 249 6.34 -7.18 -23.29
C ALA A 249 6.65 -7.36 -21.79
N GLN A 250 6.09 -6.52 -20.91
CA GLN A 250 6.23 -6.66 -19.46
C GLN A 250 5.64 -7.99 -18.96
N GLN A 251 4.46 -8.39 -19.44
CA GLN A 251 3.85 -9.67 -19.07
C GLN A 251 4.66 -10.88 -19.54
N GLN A 252 5.31 -10.79 -20.70
CA GLN A 252 6.21 -11.84 -21.17
C GLN A 252 7.47 -11.92 -20.29
N ALA A 253 8.06 -10.78 -19.94
CA ALA A 253 9.21 -10.72 -19.05
C ALA A 253 8.88 -11.29 -17.66
N SER A 254 7.78 -10.86 -17.04
CA SER A 254 7.36 -11.38 -15.73
C SER A 254 7.02 -12.87 -15.74
N LYS A 255 6.39 -13.39 -16.81
CA LYS A 255 6.15 -14.84 -16.95
C LYS A 255 7.44 -15.65 -17.03
N MET A 256 8.46 -15.14 -17.73
CA MET A 256 9.78 -15.78 -17.76
C MET A 256 10.43 -15.78 -16.38
N GLU A 257 10.36 -14.68 -15.65
CA GLU A 257 10.87 -14.55 -14.29
C GLU A 257 10.12 -15.46 -13.31
N ASP A 258 8.79 -15.55 -13.42
CA ASP A 258 7.97 -16.46 -12.62
C ASP A 258 8.33 -17.93 -12.87
N ILE A 259 8.59 -18.33 -14.13
CA ILE A 259 9.02 -19.71 -14.48
C ILE A 259 10.39 -20.01 -13.84
N PHE A 260 11.34 -19.09 -13.92
CA PHE A 260 12.67 -19.28 -13.31
C PHE A 260 12.57 -19.34 -11.76
N THR A 261 11.72 -18.54 -11.15
CA THR A 261 11.47 -18.54 -9.71
C THR A 261 10.81 -19.85 -9.26
N GLN A 262 9.78 -20.33 -9.98
CA GLN A 262 9.13 -21.62 -9.72
C GLN A 262 10.10 -22.80 -9.83
N MET A 263 11.05 -22.75 -10.77
CA MET A 263 12.07 -23.80 -10.90
C MET A 263 13.07 -23.80 -9.75
N ARG A 264 13.29 -22.65 -9.11
CA ARG A 264 14.29 -22.47 -8.06
C ARG A 264 13.72 -22.65 -6.65
N ASP A 265 12.55 -22.12 -6.39
CA ASP A 265 12.02 -21.94 -5.03
C ASP A 265 10.73 -22.77 -4.75
N GLY A 266 10.22 -23.54 -5.73
CA GLY A 266 9.00 -24.34 -5.58
C GLY A 266 7.69 -23.58 -5.89
N GLU A 267 6.54 -24.18 -5.61
CA GLU A 267 5.23 -23.55 -5.82
C GLU A 267 4.97 -22.46 -4.79
N ILE A 268 5.00 -21.19 -5.23
CA ILE A 268 4.60 -20.04 -4.42
C ILE A 268 3.08 -19.97 -4.37
N SER A 269 2.52 -19.99 -3.17
CA SER A 269 1.07 -19.79 -2.99
C SER A 269 0.66 -18.39 -3.44
N SER A 270 -0.43 -18.28 -4.22
CA SER A 270 -0.91 -16.98 -4.70
C SER A 270 -2.39 -16.78 -4.39
N VAL A 271 -2.74 -15.57 -3.96
CA VAL A 271 -4.14 -15.14 -3.77
C VAL A 271 -4.54 -14.29 -4.98
N PRO A 272 -5.35 -14.84 -5.91
CA PRO A 272 -5.84 -14.08 -7.04
C PRO A 272 -7.00 -13.16 -6.61
N VAL A 273 -6.92 -11.87 -6.97
CA VAL A 273 -7.93 -10.86 -6.65
C VAL A 273 -8.34 -10.06 -7.88
N ILE A 274 -9.60 -9.65 -7.92
CA ILE A 274 -10.15 -8.69 -8.89
C ILE A 274 -10.64 -7.47 -8.11
N ILE A 275 -10.19 -6.28 -8.51
CA ILE A 275 -10.50 -5.02 -7.85
C ILE A 275 -11.52 -4.25 -8.69
N LYS A 276 -12.61 -3.82 -8.05
CA LYS A 276 -13.61 -2.90 -8.60
C LYS A 276 -13.82 -1.72 -7.68
N SER A 277 -13.74 -0.51 -8.21
CA SER A 277 -13.81 0.72 -7.42
C SER A 277 -14.74 1.74 -8.10
N ASP A 278 -15.17 2.72 -7.34
CA ASP A 278 -15.95 3.87 -7.79
C ASP A 278 -15.14 4.79 -8.72
N VAL A 279 -13.87 5.04 -8.40
CA VAL A 279 -12.97 5.93 -9.13
C VAL A 279 -11.61 5.28 -9.42
N HIS A 280 -10.90 5.83 -10.41
CA HIS A 280 -9.62 5.27 -10.88
C HIS A 280 -8.54 5.33 -9.80
N GLY A 281 -8.44 6.44 -9.07
CA GLY A 281 -7.43 6.60 -8.04
C GLY A 281 -7.60 5.63 -6.86
N SER A 282 -8.84 5.33 -6.44
CA SER A 282 -9.10 4.32 -5.40
C SER A 282 -8.72 2.91 -5.87
N ALA A 283 -9.00 2.57 -7.15
CA ALA A 283 -8.61 1.29 -7.74
C ALA A 283 -7.09 1.11 -7.77
N GLU A 284 -6.36 2.16 -8.13
CA GLU A 284 -4.90 2.19 -8.16
C GLU A 284 -4.30 2.09 -6.76
N ALA A 285 -4.78 2.89 -5.81
CA ALA A 285 -4.32 2.87 -4.42
C ALA A 285 -4.49 1.48 -3.78
N LEU A 286 -5.65 0.86 -3.98
CA LEU A 286 -5.92 -0.48 -3.45
C LEU A 286 -5.03 -1.54 -4.12
N ARG A 287 -4.86 -1.48 -5.44
CA ARG A 287 -3.97 -2.38 -6.17
C ARG A 287 -2.53 -2.30 -5.65
N ASP A 288 -2.00 -1.10 -5.52
CA ASP A 288 -0.61 -0.88 -5.11
C ASP A 288 -0.39 -1.26 -3.64
N ALA A 289 -1.39 -1.01 -2.77
CA ALA A 289 -1.35 -1.45 -1.38
C ALA A 289 -1.37 -2.97 -1.25
N LEU A 290 -2.22 -3.66 -2.03
CA LEU A 290 -2.31 -5.12 -2.02
C LEU A 290 -1.06 -5.79 -2.59
N LEU A 291 -0.45 -5.23 -3.64
CA LEU A 291 0.80 -5.75 -4.20
C LEU A 291 1.97 -5.65 -3.20
N LYS A 292 1.99 -4.61 -2.34
CA LYS A 292 3.00 -4.46 -1.27
C LYS A 292 2.87 -5.49 -0.15
N LEU A 293 1.75 -6.20 -0.03
CA LEU A 293 1.57 -7.28 0.94
C LEU A 293 2.25 -8.59 0.52
N SER A 294 2.64 -8.70 -0.74
CA SER A 294 3.33 -9.90 -1.25
C SER A 294 4.70 -10.05 -0.60
N ASN A 295 5.05 -11.29 -0.27
CA ASN A 295 6.36 -11.70 0.23
C ASN A 295 6.91 -12.88 -0.62
N ASP A 296 8.03 -13.45 -0.22
CA ASP A 296 8.70 -14.52 -0.97
C ASP A 296 7.91 -15.84 -0.96
N GLU A 297 7.05 -16.08 0.04
CA GLU A 297 6.29 -17.31 0.20
C GLU A 297 4.87 -17.23 -0.36
N VAL A 298 4.22 -16.04 -0.27
CA VAL A 298 2.83 -15.84 -0.69
C VAL A 298 2.70 -14.54 -1.46
N ARG A 299 2.07 -14.58 -2.63
CA ARG A 299 1.89 -13.41 -3.51
C ARG A 299 0.44 -13.06 -3.74
N VAL A 300 0.11 -11.77 -3.74
CA VAL A 300 -1.18 -11.27 -4.23
C VAL A 300 -1.09 -11.10 -5.74
N LYS A 301 -1.98 -11.78 -6.47
CA LYS A 301 -2.06 -11.66 -7.93
C LYS A 301 -3.30 -10.87 -8.33
N VAL A 302 -3.13 -9.60 -8.67
CA VAL A 302 -4.23 -8.77 -9.17
C VAL A 302 -4.50 -9.11 -10.63
N LEU A 303 -5.59 -9.83 -10.89
CA LEU A 303 -6.00 -10.26 -12.23
C LEU A 303 -6.63 -9.13 -13.04
N GLY A 304 -7.33 -8.24 -12.36
CA GLY A 304 -7.99 -7.10 -12.97
C GLY A 304 -8.22 -5.98 -11.95
N SER A 305 -8.06 -4.75 -12.42
CA SER A 305 -8.41 -3.54 -11.66
C SER A 305 -9.17 -2.62 -12.60
N SER A 306 -10.40 -2.26 -12.25
CA SER A 306 -11.26 -1.44 -13.10
C SER A 306 -12.28 -0.64 -12.30
N VAL A 307 -12.84 0.38 -12.96
CA VAL A 307 -13.77 1.34 -12.37
C VAL A 307 -15.21 0.99 -12.75
N GLY A 308 -16.15 1.26 -11.85
CA GLY A 308 -17.58 1.05 -12.02
C GLY A 308 -18.12 -0.14 -11.24
N GLY A 309 -19.41 -0.40 -11.39
CA GLY A 309 -20.10 -1.51 -10.71
C GLY A 309 -19.56 -2.88 -11.13
N ILE A 310 -19.77 -3.87 -10.27
CA ILE A 310 -19.38 -5.27 -10.55
C ILE A 310 -20.38 -5.87 -11.52
N THR A 311 -19.87 -6.40 -12.64
CA THR A 311 -20.66 -6.96 -13.73
C THR A 311 -20.57 -8.50 -13.75
N GLU A 312 -21.47 -9.14 -14.48
CA GLU A 312 -21.45 -10.60 -14.71
C GLU A 312 -20.12 -11.07 -15.30
N THR A 313 -19.52 -10.26 -16.20
CA THR A 313 -18.21 -10.60 -16.82
C THR A 313 -17.10 -10.67 -15.76
N ASP A 314 -17.12 -9.79 -14.75
CA ASP A 314 -16.15 -9.81 -13.66
C ASP A 314 -16.32 -11.07 -12.80
N VAL A 315 -17.57 -11.49 -12.57
CA VAL A 315 -17.87 -12.71 -11.80
C VAL A 315 -17.41 -13.95 -12.57
N ASN A 316 -17.66 -14.02 -13.89
CA ASN A 316 -17.21 -15.14 -14.72
C ASN A 316 -15.67 -15.22 -14.74
N LEU A 317 -14.96 -14.09 -14.80
CA LEU A 317 -13.51 -14.06 -14.71
C LEU A 317 -13.03 -14.55 -13.34
N ALA A 318 -13.67 -14.12 -12.25
CA ALA A 318 -13.36 -14.56 -10.91
C ALA A 318 -13.58 -16.06 -10.72
N ALA A 319 -14.70 -16.60 -11.21
CA ALA A 319 -14.99 -18.02 -11.18
C ALA A 319 -13.95 -18.85 -11.92
N ALA A 320 -13.57 -18.42 -13.14
CA ALA A 320 -12.57 -19.11 -13.97
C ALA A 320 -11.16 -19.10 -13.36
N SER A 321 -10.86 -18.12 -12.50
CA SER A 321 -9.53 -17.91 -11.89
C SER A 321 -9.49 -18.22 -10.41
N SER A 322 -10.59 -18.71 -9.81
CA SER A 322 -10.76 -18.88 -8.37
C SER A 322 -10.38 -17.62 -7.56
N ALA A 323 -10.74 -16.44 -8.09
CA ALA A 323 -10.36 -15.16 -7.53
C ALA A 323 -11.46 -14.58 -6.64
N THR A 324 -11.02 -13.86 -5.58
CA THR A 324 -11.93 -13.05 -4.76
C THR A 324 -12.16 -11.70 -5.43
N ILE A 325 -13.41 -11.23 -5.48
CA ILE A 325 -13.75 -9.89 -5.96
C ILE A 325 -13.78 -8.93 -4.78
N ILE A 326 -13.01 -7.86 -4.88
CA ILE A 326 -12.98 -6.75 -3.91
C ILE A 326 -13.72 -5.57 -4.52
N GLY A 327 -14.89 -5.23 -3.98
CA GLY A 327 -15.70 -4.08 -4.38
C GLY A 327 -15.51 -2.91 -3.41
N PHE A 328 -14.80 -1.86 -3.85
CA PHE A 328 -14.56 -0.66 -3.06
C PHE A 328 -15.55 0.45 -3.45
N ASN A 329 -16.41 0.87 -2.52
CA ASN A 329 -17.51 1.82 -2.72
C ASN A 329 -18.47 1.49 -3.89
N VAL A 330 -18.43 0.27 -4.41
CA VAL A 330 -19.30 -0.16 -5.52
C VAL A 330 -20.18 -1.34 -5.11
N ARG A 331 -21.20 -1.62 -5.92
CA ARG A 331 -22.10 -2.76 -5.70
C ARG A 331 -22.23 -3.59 -6.98
N ALA A 332 -22.55 -4.86 -6.81
CA ALA A 332 -22.86 -5.74 -7.93
C ALA A 332 -24.22 -5.41 -8.55
N ASP A 333 -24.31 -5.45 -9.87
CA ASP A 333 -25.57 -5.32 -10.58
C ASP A 333 -26.47 -6.57 -10.39
N ALA A 334 -27.69 -6.54 -10.95
CA ALA A 334 -28.65 -7.64 -10.75
C ALA A 334 -28.15 -8.95 -11.39
N ALA A 335 -27.55 -8.88 -12.59
CA ALA A 335 -27.02 -10.04 -13.29
C ALA A 335 -25.80 -10.63 -12.54
N ALA A 336 -24.87 -9.77 -12.09
CA ALA A 336 -23.73 -10.21 -11.30
C ALA A 336 -24.15 -10.88 -9.98
N ARG A 337 -25.15 -10.36 -9.28
CA ARG A 337 -25.66 -10.99 -8.05
C ARG A 337 -26.21 -12.39 -8.27
N THR A 338 -26.86 -12.63 -9.41
CA THR A 338 -27.33 -13.97 -9.80
C THR A 338 -26.16 -14.89 -10.12
N ALA A 339 -25.23 -14.42 -10.93
CA ALA A 339 -24.02 -15.17 -11.28
C ALA A 339 -23.16 -15.55 -10.06
N ILE A 340 -23.04 -14.64 -9.06
CA ILE A 340 -22.32 -14.93 -7.80
C ILE A 340 -22.99 -16.06 -7.02
N LYS A 341 -24.33 -16.06 -6.92
CA LYS A 341 -25.07 -17.12 -6.24
C LYS A 341 -24.91 -18.49 -6.91
N GLU A 342 -24.80 -18.50 -8.25
CA GLU A 342 -24.63 -19.72 -9.05
C GLU A 342 -23.18 -20.23 -9.02
N SER A 343 -22.21 -19.34 -9.10
CA SER A 343 -20.79 -19.69 -9.18
C SER A 343 -20.10 -19.84 -7.83
N GLY A 344 -20.69 -19.32 -6.74
CA GLY A 344 -20.09 -19.35 -5.41
C GLY A 344 -18.84 -18.50 -5.24
N VAL A 345 -18.63 -17.49 -6.11
CA VAL A 345 -17.48 -16.57 -6.04
C VAL A 345 -17.52 -15.74 -4.77
N ASP A 346 -16.39 -15.65 -4.06
CA ASP A 346 -16.24 -14.79 -2.90
C ASP A 346 -16.22 -13.32 -3.34
N LEU A 347 -17.18 -12.56 -2.85
CA LEU A 347 -17.32 -11.14 -3.10
C LEU A 347 -17.38 -10.37 -1.79
N ARG A 348 -16.44 -9.45 -1.61
CA ARG A 348 -16.34 -8.61 -0.42
C ARG A 348 -16.46 -7.14 -0.78
N TYR A 349 -17.19 -6.39 0.07
CA TYR A 349 -17.43 -4.97 -0.10
C TYR A 349 -16.75 -4.19 1.00
N TYR A 350 -16.01 -3.15 0.61
CA TYR A 350 -15.33 -2.25 1.53
C TYR A 350 -15.63 -0.80 1.19
N SER A 351 -15.64 0.04 2.20
CA SER A 351 -15.66 1.50 2.10
C SER A 351 -14.41 2.13 2.73
N ILE A 352 -13.65 1.36 3.50
CA ILE A 352 -12.40 1.76 4.13
C ILE A 352 -11.28 0.88 3.56
N ILE A 353 -10.21 1.52 3.03
CA ILE A 353 -9.14 0.81 2.34
C ILE A 353 -8.35 -0.11 3.28
N TYR A 354 -8.21 0.25 4.55
CA TYR A 354 -7.50 -0.54 5.54
C TYR A 354 -8.19 -1.87 5.86
N GLU A 355 -9.52 -1.89 5.91
CA GLU A 355 -10.29 -3.12 6.11
C GLU A 355 -10.02 -4.13 4.99
N ALA A 356 -9.97 -3.65 3.73
CA ALA A 356 -9.65 -4.51 2.59
C ALA A 356 -8.20 -5.03 2.65
N ILE A 357 -7.26 -4.20 3.06
CA ILE A 357 -5.85 -4.58 3.23
C ILE A 357 -5.69 -5.61 4.35
N ASP A 358 -6.34 -5.40 5.49
CA ASP A 358 -6.23 -6.29 6.66
C ASP A 358 -6.88 -7.65 6.40
N ASP A 359 -8.02 -7.69 5.71
CA ASP A 359 -8.66 -8.95 5.31
C ASP A 359 -7.79 -9.78 4.35
N VAL A 360 -7.17 -9.11 3.36
CA VAL A 360 -6.25 -9.80 2.44
C VAL A 360 -4.98 -10.23 3.18
N ARG A 361 -4.45 -9.43 4.10
CA ARG A 361 -3.31 -9.80 4.95
C ARG A 361 -3.64 -11.03 5.81
N ALA A 362 -4.83 -11.08 6.40
CA ALA A 362 -5.28 -12.23 7.17
C ALA A 362 -5.38 -13.50 6.30
N ALA A 363 -5.89 -13.37 5.06
CA ALA A 363 -5.94 -14.46 4.11
C ALA A 363 -4.54 -14.96 3.71
N LEU A 364 -3.58 -14.06 3.48
CA LEU A 364 -2.18 -14.41 3.19
C LEU A 364 -1.54 -15.14 4.39
N THR A 365 -1.75 -14.64 5.61
CA THR A 365 -1.22 -15.26 6.84
C THR A 365 -1.77 -16.67 7.04
N GLY A 366 -3.03 -16.92 6.66
CA GLY A 366 -3.63 -18.25 6.70
C GLY A 366 -3.06 -19.26 5.69
N LEU A 367 -2.34 -18.77 4.66
CA LEU A 367 -1.66 -19.60 3.65
C LEU A 367 -0.17 -19.85 3.96
N LEU A 368 0.41 -19.12 4.92
CA LEU A 368 1.79 -19.34 5.35
C LEU A 368 1.93 -20.70 6.00
N ALA A 369 3.03 -21.41 5.72
CA ALA A 369 3.38 -22.61 6.44
C ALA A 369 3.61 -22.29 7.93
N PRO A 370 3.19 -23.16 8.88
CA PRO A 370 3.41 -22.92 10.29
C PRO A 370 4.91 -22.82 10.58
N GLU A 371 5.34 -21.72 11.17
CA GLU A 371 6.73 -21.55 11.59
C GLU A 371 7.00 -22.44 12.80
N ILE A 372 7.82 -23.47 12.61
CA ILE A 372 8.20 -24.36 13.70
C ILE A 372 9.27 -23.66 14.54
N ARG A 373 8.89 -23.22 15.75
CA ARG A 373 9.84 -22.66 16.73
C ARG A 373 10.30 -23.72 17.70
N GLU A 374 11.61 -23.89 17.77
CA GLU A 374 12.24 -24.78 18.73
C GLU A 374 12.41 -24.06 20.08
N GLN A 375 11.98 -24.71 21.14
CA GLN A 375 12.23 -24.26 22.49
C GLN A 375 13.09 -25.30 23.25
N ILE A 376 14.22 -24.87 23.76
CA ILE A 376 15.08 -25.70 24.60
C ILE A 376 14.39 -25.88 25.96
N LEU A 377 14.06 -27.12 26.32
CA LEU A 377 13.40 -27.47 27.57
C LEU A 377 14.37 -27.87 28.67
N GLY A 378 15.52 -28.41 28.29
CA GLY A 378 16.51 -28.83 29.23
C GLY A 378 17.85 -29.23 28.57
N LEU A 379 18.89 -29.14 29.36
CA LEU A 379 20.26 -29.50 29.00
C LEU A 379 20.75 -30.58 29.93
N ALA A 380 21.33 -31.65 29.38
CA ALA A 380 21.93 -32.72 30.14
C ALA A 380 23.37 -32.95 29.68
N GLU A 381 24.29 -33.06 30.63
CA GLU A 381 25.69 -33.31 30.41
C GLU A 381 26.01 -34.81 30.53
N VAL A 382 26.62 -35.41 29.55
CA VAL A 382 27.03 -36.80 29.56
C VAL A 382 28.31 -36.95 30.41
N LYS A 383 28.21 -37.75 31.46
CA LYS A 383 29.37 -38.04 32.36
C LYS A 383 30.03 -39.37 32.02
N ASP A 384 29.25 -40.43 31.74
CA ASP A 384 29.73 -41.75 31.45
C ASP A 384 28.90 -42.45 30.38
N THR A 385 29.41 -43.44 29.70
CA THR A 385 28.69 -44.30 28.76
C THR A 385 28.75 -45.75 29.20
N PHE A 386 27.56 -46.39 29.26
CA PHE A 386 27.42 -47.78 29.69
C PHE A 386 26.87 -48.63 28.55
N SER A 387 27.50 -49.72 28.23
CA SER A 387 27.00 -50.68 27.24
C SER A 387 26.26 -51.83 27.92
N SER A 388 25.00 -52.03 27.51
CA SER A 388 24.14 -53.07 28.03
C SER A 388 23.72 -54.05 26.94
N PRO A 389 23.90 -55.41 27.17
CA PRO A 389 23.51 -56.40 26.17
C PRO A 389 22.05 -56.42 25.76
N LYS A 390 21.16 -55.83 26.59
CA LYS A 390 19.72 -55.81 26.36
C LYS A 390 19.18 -54.49 25.81
N PHE A 391 19.89 -53.37 26.04
CA PHE A 391 19.37 -52.03 25.79
C PHE A 391 20.34 -51.16 24.97
N GLY A 392 21.42 -51.75 24.45
CA GLY A 392 22.45 -50.98 23.72
C GLY A 392 23.27 -50.05 24.63
N ASP A 393 23.82 -49.01 24.06
CA ASP A 393 24.60 -48.05 24.82
C ASP A 393 23.72 -46.99 25.43
N ILE A 394 23.94 -46.72 26.71
CA ILE A 394 23.16 -45.76 27.52
C ILE A 394 24.16 -44.68 28.00
N ALA A 395 23.85 -43.43 27.74
CA ALA A 395 24.60 -42.30 28.27
C ALA A 395 24.16 -42.01 29.72
N GLY A 396 25.08 -42.08 30.66
CA GLY A 396 24.88 -41.59 32.03
C GLY A 396 25.03 -40.10 32.07
N CYS A 397 23.93 -39.40 32.26
CA CYS A 397 23.82 -37.94 32.17
C CYS A 397 23.40 -37.34 33.51
N ILE A 398 23.80 -36.08 33.72
CA ILE A 398 23.25 -35.21 34.74
C ILE A 398 22.51 -34.05 34.06
N VAL A 399 21.25 -33.81 34.44
CA VAL A 399 20.48 -32.67 33.89
C VAL A 399 21.00 -31.39 34.54
N SER A 400 21.67 -30.54 33.77
CA SER A 400 22.23 -29.28 34.24
C SER A 400 21.17 -28.18 34.32
N GLU A 401 20.29 -28.07 33.34
CA GLU A 401 19.22 -27.07 33.31
C GLU A 401 17.89 -27.64 32.81
N GLY A 402 16.77 -27.13 33.33
CA GLY A 402 15.42 -27.48 32.90
C GLY A 402 15.01 -28.89 33.24
N TYR A 403 14.38 -29.59 32.29
CA TYR A 403 13.92 -30.97 32.45
C TYR A 403 14.01 -31.74 31.13
N VAL A 404 14.17 -33.07 31.23
CA VAL A 404 14.19 -33.98 30.09
C VAL A 404 12.96 -34.90 30.16
N LYS A 405 12.18 -34.94 29.06
CA LYS A 405 11.03 -35.88 28.92
C LYS A 405 11.33 -36.91 27.85
N ARG A 406 10.83 -38.15 28.10
CA ARG A 406 11.03 -39.28 27.19
C ARG A 406 10.42 -39.08 25.79
N SER A 407 9.34 -38.31 25.68
CA SER A 407 8.62 -38.08 24.42
C SER A 407 9.21 -36.97 23.53
N ASN A 408 10.24 -36.28 24.01
CA ASN A 408 10.74 -35.12 23.31
C ASN A 408 11.97 -35.46 22.43
N PRO A 409 12.10 -34.84 21.26
CA PRO A 409 13.29 -34.97 20.44
C PRO A 409 14.50 -34.36 21.15
N ILE A 410 15.67 -34.94 20.88
CA ILE A 410 16.96 -34.51 21.44
C ILE A 410 17.97 -34.16 20.35
N ARG A 411 18.91 -33.29 20.69
CA ARG A 411 20.17 -33.09 19.95
C ARG A 411 21.35 -33.44 20.82
N VAL A 412 22.29 -34.16 20.24
CA VAL A 412 23.59 -34.42 20.87
C VAL A 412 24.60 -33.42 20.33
N LEU A 413 25.22 -32.67 21.25
CA LEU A 413 26.25 -31.68 20.91
C LEU A 413 27.62 -32.12 21.40
N ARG A 414 28.62 -31.95 20.57
CA ARG A 414 30.02 -32.05 20.92
C ARG A 414 30.73 -30.75 20.53
N GLU A 415 31.40 -30.10 21.46
CA GLU A 415 32.02 -28.79 21.25
C GLU A 415 31.09 -27.75 20.63
N ASN A 416 29.83 -27.70 21.10
CA ASN A 416 28.76 -26.86 20.59
C ASN A 416 28.33 -27.14 19.13
N VAL A 417 28.75 -28.24 18.52
CA VAL A 417 28.31 -28.68 17.19
C VAL A 417 27.33 -29.82 17.33
N VAL A 418 26.18 -29.72 16.64
CA VAL A 418 25.17 -30.79 16.62
C VAL A 418 25.70 -31.96 15.80
N ILE A 419 25.94 -33.08 16.47
CA ILE A 419 26.45 -34.33 15.83
C ILE A 419 25.36 -35.34 15.55
N TYR A 420 24.24 -35.25 16.29
CA TYR A 420 23.09 -36.12 16.11
C TYR A 420 21.79 -35.42 16.53
N GLU A 421 20.71 -35.77 15.84
CA GLU A 421 19.36 -35.32 16.12
C GLU A 421 18.40 -36.50 16.01
N GLY A 422 17.58 -36.76 17.03
CA GLY A 422 16.68 -37.90 17.06
C GLY A 422 15.77 -37.94 18.27
N GLU A 423 15.12 -39.09 18.46
CA GLU A 423 14.22 -39.34 19.56
C GLU A 423 14.89 -40.13 20.71
N LEU A 424 14.42 -39.90 21.93
CA LEU A 424 14.77 -40.67 23.11
C LEU A 424 14.16 -42.07 23.05
N GLU A 425 14.98 -43.12 23.11
CA GLU A 425 14.51 -44.49 23.19
C GLU A 425 14.15 -44.87 24.64
N SER A 426 15.02 -44.52 25.59
CA SER A 426 14.79 -44.78 26.99
C SER A 426 15.29 -43.64 27.89
N LEU A 427 14.54 -43.36 28.94
CA LEU A 427 14.91 -42.43 30.01
C LEU A 427 14.79 -43.17 31.35
N ARG A 428 15.91 -43.34 32.07
CA ARG A 428 15.96 -44.13 33.29
C ARG A 428 16.60 -43.40 34.45
N ARG A 429 16.11 -43.68 35.64
CA ARG A 429 16.77 -43.27 36.89
C ARG A 429 17.12 -44.54 37.66
N PHE A 430 18.43 -44.82 37.79
CA PHE A 430 18.95 -46.07 38.28
C PHE A 430 18.43 -47.28 37.47
N LYS A 431 17.46 -48.05 37.99
CA LYS A 431 16.88 -49.24 37.34
C LYS A 431 15.45 -49.00 36.82
N ASP A 432 14.84 -47.87 37.18
CA ASP A 432 13.44 -47.57 36.89
C ASP A 432 13.28 -46.67 35.67
N ASP A 433 12.33 -47.00 34.78
CA ASP A 433 11.95 -46.18 33.67
C ASP A 433 11.12 -44.97 34.17
N VAL A 434 11.50 -43.76 33.76
CA VAL A 434 10.85 -42.50 34.16
C VAL A 434 10.42 -41.70 32.95
N ASN A 435 9.31 -40.93 33.07
CA ASN A 435 8.81 -40.12 32.00
C ASN A 435 9.44 -38.72 31.95
N GLU A 436 9.95 -38.23 33.09
CA GLU A 436 10.52 -36.91 33.23
C GLU A 436 11.63 -36.90 34.28
N VAL A 437 12.73 -36.17 33.99
CA VAL A 437 13.85 -35.98 34.93
C VAL A 437 14.14 -34.48 34.99
N ARG A 438 14.27 -33.91 36.20
CA ARG A 438 14.52 -32.48 36.44
C ARG A 438 15.99 -32.19 36.69
N SER A 439 16.36 -30.89 36.59
CA SER A 439 17.71 -30.43 36.86
C SER A 439 18.29 -30.91 38.20
N GLY A 440 19.60 -31.17 38.22
CA GLY A 440 20.34 -31.69 39.37
C GLY A 440 20.18 -33.18 39.59
N THR A 441 19.50 -33.92 38.72
CA THR A 441 19.25 -35.36 38.88
C THR A 441 20.05 -36.16 37.81
N GLU A 442 20.63 -37.25 38.25
CA GLU A 442 21.31 -38.20 37.36
C GLU A 442 20.30 -39.12 36.66
N CYS A 443 20.53 -39.39 35.39
CA CYS A 443 19.69 -40.25 34.56
C CYS A 443 20.48 -40.98 33.48
N GLY A 444 19.95 -42.13 33.06
CA GLY A 444 20.45 -42.86 31.89
C GLY A 444 19.61 -42.55 30.65
N ILE A 445 20.21 -42.07 29.59
CA ILE A 445 19.55 -41.73 28.34
C ILE A 445 19.98 -42.67 27.23
N GLY A 446 19.02 -43.42 26.68
CA GLY A 446 19.23 -44.23 25.47
C GLY A 446 18.67 -43.53 24.26
N VAL A 447 19.45 -43.46 23.18
CA VAL A 447 19.11 -42.80 21.93
C VAL A 447 18.80 -43.83 20.85
N LYS A 448 17.68 -43.65 20.14
CA LYS A 448 17.22 -44.57 19.11
C LYS A 448 18.12 -44.50 17.88
N THR A 449 18.78 -45.59 17.57
CA THR A 449 19.57 -45.78 16.35
C THR A 449 20.75 -44.82 16.13
N VAL A 450 21.85 -45.05 16.82
CA VAL A 450 23.13 -44.47 16.41
C VAL A 450 24.17 -45.57 16.25
N SER A 451 24.88 -45.57 15.14
CA SER A 451 26.11 -46.37 15.00
C SER A 451 27.13 -45.79 15.99
N TYR A 452 27.51 -46.60 16.97
CA TYR A 452 28.23 -46.30 18.22
C TYR A 452 29.59 -45.61 18.16
N THR A 453 29.98 -45.07 17.02
CA THR A 453 31.23 -44.33 16.85
C THR A 453 31.18 -42.90 17.40
N HIS A 454 30.02 -42.41 17.82
CA HIS A 454 29.82 -41.01 18.20
C HIS A 454 29.72 -40.71 19.70
N LEU A 455 29.54 -41.74 20.55
CA LEU A 455 29.52 -41.58 22.02
C LEU A 455 30.88 -42.06 22.58
N ARG A 456 31.94 -41.26 22.59
CA ARG A 456 33.20 -41.50 23.26
C ARG A 456 33.37 -40.53 24.42
N ALA A 457 33.33 -41.05 25.65
CA ALA A 457 33.34 -40.29 26.90
C ALA A 457 34.69 -39.78 27.39
N HIS A 458 35.80 -39.85 26.61
CA HIS A 458 37.12 -39.68 27.22
C HIS A 458 37.89 -38.40 26.85
N GLU A 459 37.37 -37.52 25.98
CA GLU A 459 38.18 -36.34 25.59
C GLU A 459 37.44 -34.98 25.65
N THR A 460 36.09 -34.92 25.64
CA THR A 460 35.31 -33.66 25.76
C THR A 460 33.91 -33.90 26.32
N PRO A 461 33.38 -33.03 27.20
CA PRO A 461 32.03 -33.19 27.71
C PRO A 461 30.99 -33.04 26.58
N GLU A 462 30.18 -34.08 26.40
CA GLU A 462 29.05 -34.07 25.48
C GLU A 462 27.78 -33.54 26.17
N HIS A 463 27.01 -32.68 25.49
CA HIS A 463 25.77 -32.13 26.02
C HIS A 463 24.59 -32.63 25.19
N LEU A 464 23.56 -33.09 25.89
CA LEU A 464 22.26 -33.47 25.33
C LEU A 464 21.28 -32.32 25.56
N VAL A 465 20.74 -31.75 24.49
CA VAL A 465 19.72 -30.69 24.55
C VAL A 465 18.36 -31.30 24.24
N CYS A 466 17.46 -31.21 25.21
CA CYS A 466 16.05 -31.59 25.04
C CYS A 466 15.23 -30.37 24.57
N ARG A 467 14.44 -30.55 23.52
CA ARG A 467 13.65 -29.46 22.91
C ARG A 467 12.19 -29.85 22.69
N LEU A 468 11.32 -28.85 22.62
CA LEU A 468 9.94 -28.96 22.18
C LEU A 468 9.78 -28.23 20.86
N LEU A 469 9.15 -28.87 19.87
CA LEU A 469 8.70 -28.24 18.64
C LEU A 469 7.32 -27.63 18.92
N LEU A 470 7.18 -26.30 18.79
CA LEU A 470 5.93 -25.58 18.88
C LEU A 470 5.53 -25.14 17.48
N GLU A 471 4.39 -25.62 17.00
CA GLU A 471 3.69 -25.06 15.84
C GLU A 471 2.98 -23.76 16.25
N LYS A 472 3.11 -22.72 15.46
CA LYS A 472 2.43 -21.43 15.67
C LYS A 472 1.64 -21.03 14.44
#